data_3fa26bc1de989cfd2ad242e32666f0fb
#
_entry.id   3fa26bc1de989cfd2ad242e32666f0fb
#
_cell.length_a   1.000
_cell.length_b   1.000
_cell.length_c   1.000
_cell.angle_alpha   90.00
_cell.angle_beta   90.00
_cell.angle_gamma   90.00
#
_symmetry.space_group_name_H-M   'P 1'
#
loop_
_entity.id
_entity.type
_entity.pdbx_description
1 polymer ?
#
loop_
_entity_poly.entity_id
_entity_poly.type
_entity_poly.pdbx_seq_one_letter_code
_entity_poly.pdbx_strand_id
1 'polypeptide(L)'
;MKATRYYQVAEHIFSVMTEPAHLTLMQNYEPFRCSDSGDAVFTLTIDSGEAPAYTEETRQEDEGQEIICGKTQDGRPVFEFRWWQQTAGFLVCSADYRKGSLITTGLHTKMAIDNALMVLYALATASKKTVLFHAAVVSYQGRGYMFLGPSGTGKSTHASLWLQHIGGSELLNDDNPVVRIGHQGQVIVYGSPWSGKTPCYRNVSYPLGAIVVLSQAPYNKIQRLSGIQAYVSLVASISGKRWDAPIADGLHWTENQLATNVPMWHLECLPNADAAQLCHSEVKNGKDVIEEAIRLVDEGMSVVLPVNGYSMLPFIIGSKESVILEKPVEPKVGDIVLAWVDGSRYVVHRIIHINGSNVTLMGDGNIIGTEHCTLSDIKAVATHVVSADERIHDLNNRWRRRAARLWFWLRPIRRYILAIYRRL
;
A
#
# COMPACT_ATOMS: atom_id res chain seq x y z
N MET A 1 -23.03 32.45 10.92
CA MET A 1 -23.46 31.76 9.67
C MET A 1 -22.36 30.76 9.33
N LYS A 2 -22.70 29.48 9.16
CA LYS A 2 -21.72 28.44 8.80
C LYS A 2 -21.20 28.66 7.38
N ALA A 3 -19.91 28.35 7.19
CA ALA A 3 -19.26 28.31 5.88
C ALA A 3 -18.97 26.84 5.51
N THR A 4 -19.05 26.54 4.21
CA THR A 4 -18.65 25.23 3.70
C THR A 4 -17.32 25.38 2.97
N ARG A 5 -16.39 24.48 3.26
CA ARG A 5 -15.09 24.37 2.55
C ARG A 5 -14.89 22.95 2.04
N TYR A 6 -14.21 22.84 0.92
CA TYR A 6 -13.88 21.59 0.27
C TYR A 6 -12.38 21.36 0.31
N TYR A 7 -12.01 20.10 0.57
CA TYR A 7 -10.63 19.64 0.64
C TYR A 7 -10.46 18.38 -0.19
N GLN A 8 -9.29 18.19 -0.75
CA GLN A 8 -8.97 16.99 -1.53
C GLN A 8 -7.71 16.33 -0.98
N VAL A 9 -7.83 15.06 -0.57
CA VAL A 9 -6.71 14.22 -0.13
C VAL A 9 -6.76 12.93 -0.95
N ALA A 10 -5.64 12.52 -1.52
CA ALA A 10 -5.54 11.31 -2.35
C ALA A 10 -6.69 11.18 -3.39
N GLU A 11 -6.99 12.28 -4.07
CA GLU A 11 -8.05 12.43 -5.09
C GLU A 11 -9.49 12.24 -4.55
N HIS A 12 -9.68 12.14 -3.23
CA HIS A 12 -11.00 12.14 -2.62
C HIS A 12 -11.36 13.53 -2.10
N ILE A 13 -12.49 14.05 -2.55
CA ILE A 13 -13.02 15.33 -2.09
C ILE A 13 -13.92 15.08 -0.88
N PHE A 14 -13.79 15.91 0.15
CA PHE A 14 -14.70 15.97 1.28
C PHE A 14 -15.02 17.41 1.65
N SER A 15 -16.14 17.62 2.33
CA SER A 15 -16.57 18.95 2.72
C SER A 15 -16.68 19.08 4.24
N VAL A 16 -16.42 20.30 4.73
CA VAL A 16 -16.57 20.67 6.13
C VAL A 16 -17.48 21.91 6.21
N MET A 17 -18.57 21.78 6.96
CA MET A 17 -19.52 22.85 7.24
C MET A 17 -19.37 23.28 8.69
N THR A 18 -18.90 24.51 8.94
CA THR A 18 -18.59 24.98 10.28
C THR A 18 -18.63 26.48 10.40
N GLU A 19 -18.55 26.99 11.63
CA GLU A 19 -18.37 28.41 11.89
C GLU A 19 -16.95 28.88 11.53
N PRO A 20 -16.79 30.18 11.15
CA PRO A 20 -15.48 30.72 10.80
C PRO A 20 -14.40 30.54 11.86
N ALA A 21 -14.77 30.55 13.13
CA ALA A 21 -13.83 30.34 14.24
C ALA A 21 -13.13 28.99 14.19
N HIS A 22 -13.82 27.90 13.83
CA HIS A 22 -13.22 26.59 13.69
C HIS A 22 -12.27 26.47 12.51
N LEU A 23 -12.53 27.25 11.44
CA LEU A 23 -11.65 27.26 10.25
C LEU A 23 -10.25 27.78 10.58
N THR A 24 -10.10 28.63 11.60
CA THR A 24 -8.77 29.09 12.05
C THR A 24 -7.93 27.98 12.68
N LEU A 25 -8.57 26.92 13.16
CA LEU A 25 -7.92 25.71 13.72
C LEU A 25 -7.50 24.70 12.64
N MET A 26 -7.89 24.92 11.38
CA MET A 26 -7.73 23.98 10.27
C MET A 26 -6.60 24.40 9.29
N GLN A 27 -5.56 25.07 9.78
CA GLN A 27 -4.44 25.55 8.94
C GLN A 27 -3.69 24.41 8.24
N ASN A 28 -3.60 23.24 8.87
CA ASN A 28 -3.02 22.00 8.30
C ASN A 28 -3.78 21.48 7.08
N TYR A 29 -5.05 21.89 6.88
CA TYR A 29 -5.86 21.52 5.72
C TYR A 29 -5.74 22.51 4.55
N GLU A 30 -5.21 23.70 4.73
CA GLU A 30 -5.14 24.72 3.66
C GLU A 30 -4.36 24.23 2.41
N PRO A 31 -3.24 23.46 2.51
CA PRO A 31 -2.59 22.89 1.33
C PRO A 31 -3.46 21.92 0.52
N PHE A 32 -4.51 21.38 1.15
CA PHE A 32 -5.44 20.40 0.56
C PHE A 32 -6.76 21.05 0.12
N ARG A 33 -6.89 22.36 0.25
CA ARG A 33 -8.11 23.08 -0.14
C ARG A 33 -8.33 23.01 -1.64
N CYS A 34 -9.57 22.75 -2.06
CA CYS A 34 -9.98 22.77 -3.46
C CYS A 34 -11.23 23.63 -3.66
N SER A 35 -11.43 24.10 -4.90
CA SER A 35 -12.62 24.85 -5.33
C SER A 35 -13.71 23.93 -5.89
N ASP A 36 -13.37 22.68 -6.16
CA ASP A 36 -14.29 21.70 -6.72
C ASP A 36 -15.22 21.18 -5.63
N SER A 37 -16.54 21.34 -5.85
CA SER A 37 -17.61 20.82 -5.01
C SER A 37 -18.11 19.45 -5.45
N GLY A 38 -17.32 18.73 -6.28
CA GLY A 38 -17.71 17.43 -6.86
C GLY A 38 -18.29 16.43 -5.86
N ASP A 39 -18.49 15.19 -6.25
CA ASP A 39 -19.13 14.18 -5.39
C ASP A 39 -18.27 13.89 -4.13
N ALA A 40 -18.50 14.67 -3.08
CA ALA A 40 -17.78 14.55 -1.82
C ALA A 40 -18.00 13.16 -1.21
N VAL A 41 -16.89 12.49 -0.84
CA VAL A 41 -16.97 11.15 -0.20
C VAL A 41 -17.66 11.22 1.15
N PHE A 42 -17.53 12.37 1.84
CA PHE A 42 -18.30 12.68 3.04
C PHE A 42 -18.43 14.19 3.28
N THR A 43 -19.38 14.56 4.12
CA THR A 43 -19.54 15.91 4.69
C THR A 43 -19.45 15.83 6.20
N LEU A 44 -18.58 16.64 6.82
CA LEU A 44 -18.52 16.86 8.25
C LEU A 44 -19.19 18.19 8.61
N THR A 45 -20.17 18.16 9.51
CA THR A 45 -20.72 19.37 10.15
C THR A 45 -20.14 19.50 11.54
N ILE A 46 -19.63 20.68 11.90
CA ILE A 46 -19.10 20.95 13.25
C ILE A 46 -20.07 21.87 13.98
N ASP A 47 -20.49 21.45 15.15
CA ASP A 47 -21.42 22.13 16.04
C ASP A 47 -20.95 22.09 17.49
N SER A 48 -21.56 22.90 18.32
CA SER A 48 -21.57 22.76 19.77
C SER A 48 -22.95 22.22 20.18
N GLY A 49 -22.99 21.37 21.19
CA GLY A 49 -24.26 20.75 21.63
C GLY A 49 -24.08 19.83 22.82
N GLU A 50 -25.16 19.12 23.17
CA GLU A 50 -25.14 18.13 24.21
C GLU A 50 -24.45 16.83 23.74
N ALA A 51 -23.77 16.16 24.68
CA ALA A 51 -23.16 14.87 24.44
C ALA A 51 -24.20 13.82 24.04
N PRO A 52 -24.02 13.06 22.96
CA PRO A 52 -24.94 12.01 22.58
C PRO A 52 -24.90 10.86 23.61
N ALA A 53 -26.05 10.29 23.94
CA ALA A 53 -26.11 9.03 24.68
C ALA A 53 -25.69 7.88 23.72
N TYR A 54 -24.69 7.09 24.12
CA TYR A 54 -24.22 5.96 23.35
C TYR A 54 -23.73 4.81 24.23
N THR A 55 -23.63 3.62 23.63
CA THR A 55 -23.01 2.44 24.26
C THR A 55 -21.64 2.23 23.65
N GLU A 56 -20.59 2.14 24.48
CA GLU A 56 -19.22 1.87 24.09
C GLU A 56 -19.09 0.44 23.55
N GLU A 57 -18.40 0.28 22.41
CA GLU A 57 -18.05 -1.00 21.81
C GLU A 57 -16.55 -1.31 21.99
N THR A 58 -15.69 -0.34 21.70
CA THR A 58 -14.23 -0.48 21.77
C THR A 58 -13.55 0.83 22.12
N ARG A 59 -12.32 0.74 22.63
CA ARG A 59 -11.49 1.88 22.98
C ARG A 59 -10.05 1.65 22.51
N GLN A 60 -9.44 2.70 21.98
CA GLN A 60 -8.01 2.78 21.68
C GLN A 60 -7.41 3.95 22.45
N GLU A 61 -6.23 3.73 23.02
CA GLU A 61 -5.47 4.75 23.73
C GLU A 61 -4.03 4.75 23.22
N ASP A 62 -3.51 5.93 22.95
CA ASP A 62 -2.11 6.15 22.60
C ASP A 62 -1.64 7.51 23.12
N GLU A 63 -0.55 7.52 23.93
CA GLU A 63 0.06 8.72 24.53
C GLU A 63 -0.95 9.69 25.18
N GLY A 64 -2.00 9.16 25.85
CA GLY A 64 -3.04 9.96 26.54
C GLY A 64 -4.17 10.46 25.63
N GLN A 65 -4.14 10.12 24.36
CA GLN A 65 -5.24 10.33 23.44
C GLN A 65 -6.09 9.07 23.36
N GLU A 66 -7.41 9.21 23.57
CA GLU A 66 -8.34 8.11 23.49
C GLU A 66 -9.34 8.34 22.36
N ILE A 67 -9.62 7.28 21.62
CA ILE A 67 -10.73 7.19 20.65
C ILE A 67 -11.64 6.06 21.11
N ILE A 68 -12.84 6.42 21.55
CA ILE A 68 -13.85 5.48 22.04
C ILE A 68 -14.91 5.34 20.94
N CYS A 69 -15.09 4.11 20.44
CA CYS A 69 -16.09 3.80 19.44
C CYS A 69 -17.32 3.15 20.09
N GLY A 70 -18.49 3.55 19.64
CA GLY A 70 -19.76 3.01 20.14
C GLY A 70 -20.93 3.25 19.20
N LYS A 71 -22.15 3.05 19.71
CA LYS A 71 -23.39 3.29 18.97
C LYS A 71 -24.40 4.04 19.80
N THR A 72 -25.11 4.97 19.17
CA THR A 72 -26.31 5.58 19.73
C THR A 72 -27.46 4.56 19.88
N GLN A 73 -28.53 4.92 20.61
CA GLN A 73 -29.70 4.06 20.73
C GLN A 73 -30.39 3.74 19.40
N ASP A 74 -30.31 4.66 18.42
CA ASP A 74 -30.81 4.47 17.06
C ASP A 74 -29.80 3.79 16.14
N GLY A 75 -28.70 3.24 16.69
CA GLY A 75 -27.71 2.42 15.98
C GLY A 75 -26.67 3.16 15.16
N ARG A 76 -26.63 4.51 15.21
CA ARG A 76 -25.61 5.30 14.49
C ARG A 76 -24.23 5.15 15.15
N PRO A 77 -23.15 5.01 14.36
CA PRO A 77 -21.79 5.01 14.88
C PRO A 77 -21.44 6.32 15.59
N VAL A 78 -20.80 6.21 16.75
CA VAL A 78 -20.29 7.34 17.53
C VAL A 78 -18.82 7.12 17.84
N PHE A 79 -18.03 8.20 17.79
CA PHE A 79 -16.66 8.23 18.23
C PHE A 79 -16.49 9.39 19.22
N GLU A 80 -16.09 9.07 20.45
CA GLU A 80 -15.70 10.07 21.43
C GLU A 80 -14.18 10.24 21.42
N PHE A 81 -13.72 11.48 21.41
CA PHE A 81 -12.31 11.85 21.43
C PHE A 81 -11.95 12.43 22.78
N ARG A 82 -10.94 11.88 23.46
CA ARG A 82 -10.45 12.35 24.76
C ARG A 82 -8.96 12.63 24.72
N TRP A 83 -8.58 13.57 25.56
CA TRP A 83 -7.20 13.90 25.86
C TRP A 83 -7.01 13.89 27.37
N TRP A 84 -6.20 12.97 27.89
CA TRP A 84 -6.00 12.78 29.33
C TRP A 84 -7.35 12.75 30.10
N GLN A 85 -8.26 11.90 29.67
CA GLN A 85 -9.61 11.72 30.23
C GLN A 85 -10.57 12.92 30.03
N GLN A 86 -10.14 14.02 29.42
CA GLN A 86 -11.01 15.16 29.09
C GLN A 86 -11.63 14.96 27.71
N THR A 87 -12.94 14.92 27.64
CA THR A 87 -13.66 14.81 26.37
C THR A 87 -13.51 16.08 25.54
N ALA A 88 -13.00 15.95 24.33
CA ALA A 88 -12.85 17.02 23.36
C ALA A 88 -14.03 17.14 22.40
N GLY A 89 -14.69 16.03 22.09
CA GLY A 89 -15.88 16.01 21.23
C GLY A 89 -16.38 14.63 20.89
N PHE A 90 -17.53 14.61 20.22
CA PHE A 90 -18.23 13.41 19.77
C PHE A 90 -18.53 13.51 18.28
N LEU A 91 -18.08 12.54 17.50
CA LEU A 91 -18.43 12.40 16.09
C LEU A 91 -19.56 11.38 15.97
N VAL A 92 -20.73 11.81 15.51
CA VAL A 92 -21.86 10.94 15.16
C VAL A 92 -21.93 10.78 13.66
N CYS A 93 -21.91 9.55 13.16
CA CYS A 93 -21.89 9.26 11.72
C CYS A 93 -23.23 8.70 11.21
N SER A 94 -23.51 8.92 9.91
CA SER A 94 -24.46 8.08 9.18
C SER A 94 -23.92 6.64 9.04
N ALA A 95 -24.80 5.67 8.81
CA ALA A 95 -24.43 4.27 8.70
C ALA A 95 -23.45 3.98 7.54
N ASP A 96 -23.47 4.80 6.50
CA ASP A 96 -22.60 4.72 5.31
C ASP A 96 -21.36 5.63 5.42
N TYR A 97 -21.16 6.29 6.56
CA TYR A 97 -20.07 7.25 6.82
C TYR A 97 -19.97 8.43 5.82
N ARG A 98 -21.02 8.71 5.06
CA ARG A 98 -21.06 9.86 4.15
C ARG A 98 -21.41 11.18 4.83
N LYS A 99 -21.94 11.12 6.05
CA LYS A 99 -22.25 12.30 6.86
C LYS A 99 -21.72 12.10 8.27
N GLY A 100 -21.02 13.11 8.77
CA GLY A 100 -20.58 13.19 10.15
C GLY A 100 -21.07 14.49 10.80
N SER A 101 -21.42 14.43 12.08
CA SER A 101 -21.68 15.59 12.92
C SER A 101 -20.72 15.53 14.11
N LEU A 102 -19.79 16.47 14.18
CA LEU A 102 -18.88 16.64 15.30
C LEU A 102 -19.48 17.63 16.29
N ILE A 103 -19.73 17.17 17.51
CA ILE A 103 -20.17 17.99 18.64
C ILE A 103 -18.94 18.26 19.50
N THR A 104 -18.47 19.52 19.55
CA THR A 104 -17.30 19.92 20.33
C THR A 104 -17.68 20.35 21.73
N THR A 105 -16.84 20.06 22.72
CA THR A 105 -17.00 20.51 24.12
C THR A 105 -16.38 21.88 24.38
N GLY A 106 -15.66 22.43 23.42
CA GLY A 106 -14.84 23.63 23.57
C GLY A 106 -13.42 23.35 24.09
N LEU A 107 -13.17 22.17 24.66
CA LEU A 107 -11.84 21.72 25.09
C LEU A 107 -11.17 20.95 23.95
N HIS A 108 -9.86 21.20 23.71
CA HIS A 108 -9.07 20.48 22.70
C HIS A 108 -9.75 20.39 21.31
N THR A 109 -10.48 21.43 20.91
CA THR A 109 -11.32 21.48 19.70
C THR A 109 -10.55 21.14 18.44
N LYS A 110 -9.29 21.61 18.30
CA LYS A 110 -8.46 21.27 17.15
C LYS A 110 -8.24 19.75 17.05
N MET A 111 -7.91 19.10 18.15
CA MET A 111 -7.71 17.63 18.18
C MET A 111 -9.01 16.90 17.84
N ALA A 112 -10.16 17.34 18.35
CA ALA A 112 -11.45 16.75 18.02
C ALA A 112 -11.77 16.88 16.52
N ILE A 113 -11.48 18.02 15.89
CA ILE A 113 -11.65 18.24 14.44
C ILE A 113 -10.71 17.32 13.64
N ASP A 114 -9.42 17.26 14.00
CA ASP A 114 -8.43 16.45 13.29
C ASP A 114 -8.78 14.97 13.36
N ASN A 115 -9.14 14.46 14.55
CA ASN A 115 -9.54 13.06 14.73
C ASN A 115 -10.87 12.73 14.05
N ALA A 116 -11.86 13.63 14.10
CA ALA A 116 -13.14 13.41 13.43
C ALA A 116 -12.96 13.30 11.91
N LEU A 117 -12.17 14.19 11.32
CA LEU A 117 -11.86 14.16 9.89
C LEU A 117 -11.03 12.94 9.50
N MET A 118 -10.03 12.57 10.31
CA MET A 118 -9.20 11.39 10.10
C MET A 118 -10.01 10.10 10.14
N VAL A 119 -10.83 9.91 11.18
CA VAL A 119 -11.69 8.72 11.35
C VAL A 119 -12.70 8.64 10.20
N LEU A 120 -13.42 9.74 9.94
CA LEU A 120 -14.45 9.75 8.89
C LEU A 120 -13.84 9.50 7.52
N TYR A 121 -12.67 10.07 7.23
CA TYR A 121 -11.94 9.83 5.99
C TYR A 121 -11.54 8.35 5.84
N ALA A 122 -10.95 7.75 6.88
CA ALA A 122 -10.54 6.34 6.85
C ALA A 122 -11.73 5.41 6.58
N LEU A 123 -12.89 5.67 7.20
CA LEU A 123 -14.09 4.84 7.06
C LEU A 123 -14.79 5.05 5.72
N ALA A 124 -14.96 6.30 5.27
CA ALA A 124 -15.62 6.63 4.01
C ALA A 124 -14.82 6.21 2.75
N THR A 125 -13.50 6.01 2.88
CA THR A 125 -12.64 5.67 1.74
C THR A 125 -12.18 4.21 1.73
N ALA A 126 -12.42 3.42 2.79
CA ALA A 126 -11.99 2.03 2.89
C ALA A 126 -12.43 1.17 1.68
N SER A 127 -13.70 1.29 1.25
CA SER A 127 -14.24 0.60 0.07
C SER A 127 -13.75 1.18 -1.28
N LYS A 128 -13.00 2.29 -1.25
CA LYS A 128 -12.52 3.02 -2.43
C LYS A 128 -11.04 2.76 -2.73
N LYS A 129 -10.52 1.60 -2.32
CA LYS A 129 -9.11 1.20 -2.50
C LYS A 129 -8.12 2.17 -1.86
N THR A 130 -8.52 2.79 -0.76
CA THR A 130 -7.75 3.83 -0.07
C THR A 130 -7.70 3.51 1.41
N VAL A 131 -6.51 3.60 1.98
CA VAL A 131 -6.26 3.30 3.39
C VAL A 131 -5.38 4.35 4.03
N LEU A 132 -5.61 4.60 5.30
CA LEU A 132 -4.83 5.48 6.15
C LEU A 132 -3.89 4.63 7.01
N PHE A 133 -2.60 4.94 6.97
CA PHE A 133 -1.59 4.23 7.75
C PHE A 133 -1.17 5.02 8.99
N HIS A 134 -0.77 4.31 10.03
CA HIS A 134 0.08 4.88 11.09
C HIS A 134 1.55 4.62 10.73
N ALA A 135 2.19 5.58 10.06
CA ALA A 135 3.49 5.42 9.42
C ALA A 135 4.25 6.74 9.27
N ALA A 136 5.57 6.68 9.17
CA ALA A 136 6.38 7.77 8.64
C ALA A 136 6.75 7.48 7.18
N VAL A 137 6.77 8.49 6.32
CA VAL A 137 7.10 8.35 4.91
C VAL A 137 8.12 9.41 4.49
N VAL A 138 9.17 8.95 3.82
CA VAL A 138 10.11 9.83 3.10
C VAL A 138 9.97 9.64 1.61
N SER A 139 10.20 10.70 0.84
CA SER A 139 10.35 10.61 -0.61
C SER A 139 11.83 10.65 -0.99
N TYR A 140 12.21 9.82 -1.95
CA TYR A 140 13.56 9.77 -2.51
C TYR A 140 13.48 9.35 -3.98
N GLN A 141 14.15 10.09 -4.85
CA GLN A 141 14.17 9.83 -6.30
C GLN A 141 12.79 9.58 -6.91
N GLY A 142 11.79 10.42 -6.56
CA GLY A 142 10.44 10.34 -7.09
C GLY A 142 9.59 9.17 -6.58
N ARG A 143 9.98 8.53 -5.47
CA ARG A 143 9.26 7.43 -4.83
C ARG A 143 9.07 7.67 -3.34
N GLY A 144 8.01 7.10 -2.78
CA GLY A 144 7.78 7.07 -1.33
C GLY A 144 8.31 5.80 -0.69
N TYR A 145 8.94 5.93 0.47
CA TYR A 145 9.42 4.83 1.32
C TYR A 145 8.75 4.95 2.67
N MET A 146 7.99 3.94 3.05
CA MET A 146 7.10 3.98 4.22
C MET A 146 7.64 3.09 5.35
N PHE A 147 7.72 3.66 6.54
CA PHE A 147 8.20 3.00 7.75
C PHE A 147 7.03 2.70 8.67
N LEU A 148 6.81 1.41 8.96
CA LEU A 148 5.78 0.89 9.84
C LEU A 148 6.36 0.40 11.16
N GLY A 149 5.51 0.24 12.15
CA GLY A 149 5.80 -0.35 13.45
C GLY A 149 4.90 0.22 14.54
N PRO A 150 4.78 -0.42 15.70
CA PRO A 150 4.04 0.09 16.86
C PRO A 150 4.47 1.51 17.25
N SER A 151 3.64 2.19 18.05
CA SER A 151 4.02 3.47 18.66
C SER A 151 5.33 3.30 19.46
N GLY A 152 6.21 4.31 19.38
CA GLY A 152 7.51 4.25 20.06
C GLY A 152 8.60 3.40 19.41
N THR A 153 8.34 2.68 18.31
CA THR A 153 9.36 1.85 17.63
C THR A 153 10.49 2.66 16.97
N GLY A 154 10.25 3.96 16.72
CA GLY A 154 11.25 4.84 16.09
C GLY A 154 10.99 5.15 14.63
N LYS A 155 9.75 5.09 14.14
CA LYS A 155 9.38 5.46 12.75
C LYS A 155 9.88 6.84 12.34
N SER A 156 9.51 7.87 13.12
CA SER A 156 9.96 9.26 12.91
C SER A 156 11.47 9.42 13.05
N THR A 157 12.09 8.68 13.98
CA THR A 157 13.55 8.65 14.14
C THR A 157 14.23 8.10 12.89
N HIS A 158 13.73 6.98 12.35
CA HIS A 158 14.29 6.37 11.14
C HIS A 158 14.07 7.28 9.91
N ALA A 159 12.90 7.91 9.79
CA ALA A 159 12.68 8.93 8.76
C ALA A 159 13.67 10.10 8.88
N SER A 160 13.92 10.62 10.09
CA SER A 160 14.93 11.64 10.34
C SER A 160 16.34 11.20 9.94
N LEU A 161 16.71 9.95 10.21
CA LEU A 161 18.01 9.38 9.82
C LEU A 161 18.15 9.33 8.28
N TRP A 162 17.06 9.01 7.56
CA TRP A 162 17.06 9.11 6.11
C TRP A 162 17.30 10.54 5.63
N LEU A 163 16.60 11.54 6.21
CA LEU A 163 16.79 12.95 5.86
C LEU A 163 18.22 13.44 6.09
N GLN A 164 18.91 12.92 7.13
CA GLN A 164 20.26 13.30 7.50
C GLN A 164 21.34 12.61 6.67
N HIS A 165 21.14 11.34 6.32
CA HIS A 165 22.20 10.49 5.77
C HIS A 165 21.98 10.04 4.33
N ILE A 166 20.76 10.17 3.79
CA ILE A 166 20.44 9.82 2.40
C ILE A 166 20.14 11.11 1.63
N GLY A 167 21.14 11.62 0.93
CA GLY A 167 21.04 12.90 0.20
C GLY A 167 19.89 12.89 -0.82
N GLY A 168 19.06 13.93 -0.80
CA GLY A 168 17.88 14.06 -1.67
C GLY A 168 16.61 13.41 -1.14
N SER A 169 16.62 12.91 0.11
CA SER A 169 15.40 12.49 0.80
C SER A 169 14.64 13.70 1.35
N GLU A 170 13.31 13.65 1.29
CA GLU A 170 12.42 14.64 1.89
C GLU A 170 11.31 13.96 2.69
N LEU A 171 10.88 14.59 3.79
CA LEU A 171 9.73 14.10 4.56
C LEU A 171 8.44 14.32 3.75
N LEU A 172 7.65 13.27 3.61
CA LEU A 172 6.32 13.34 2.99
C LEU A 172 5.22 13.42 4.04
N ASN A 173 5.29 12.59 5.06
CA ASN A 173 4.36 12.59 6.20
C ASN A 173 4.99 11.84 7.39
N ASP A 174 4.63 12.25 8.62
CA ASP A 174 5.22 11.70 9.86
C ASP A 174 4.18 11.07 10.80
N ASP A 175 3.01 10.65 10.30
CA ASP A 175 2.05 9.96 11.16
C ASP A 175 0.95 9.22 10.38
N ASN A 176 0.15 9.95 9.58
CA ASN A 176 -1.01 9.38 8.90
C ASN A 176 -0.97 9.63 7.38
N PRO A 177 -0.02 9.04 6.64
CA PRO A 177 -0.03 9.07 5.19
C PRO A 177 -1.21 8.27 4.64
N VAL A 178 -1.68 8.68 3.46
CA VAL A 178 -2.73 7.95 2.74
C VAL A 178 -2.10 7.13 1.62
N VAL A 179 -2.52 5.88 1.50
CA VAL A 179 -2.14 5.02 0.36
C VAL A 179 -3.38 4.68 -0.44
N ARG A 180 -3.31 4.83 -1.75
CA ARG A 180 -4.39 4.51 -2.68
C ARG A 180 -3.89 3.63 -3.82
N ILE A 181 -4.74 2.69 -4.24
CA ILE A 181 -4.51 1.87 -5.42
C ILE A 181 -5.33 2.48 -6.56
N GLY A 182 -4.64 2.98 -7.58
CA GLY A 182 -5.23 3.59 -8.74
C GLY A 182 -5.93 2.60 -9.68
N HIS A 183 -6.57 3.11 -10.72
CA HIS A 183 -7.35 2.29 -11.67
C HIS A 183 -6.52 1.24 -12.41
N GLN A 184 -5.24 1.52 -12.65
CA GLN A 184 -4.30 0.61 -13.32
C GLN A 184 -3.49 -0.25 -12.34
N GLY A 185 -3.88 -0.30 -11.05
CA GLY A 185 -3.21 -1.09 -10.04
C GLY A 185 -1.96 -0.44 -9.43
N GLN A 186 -1.58 0.78 -9.86
CA GLN A 186 -0.46 1.51 -9.29
C GLN A 186 -0.75 1.87 -7.83
N VAL A 187 0.24 1.65 -6.97
CA VAL A 187 0.17 2.00 -5.55
C VAL A 187 0.84 3.35 -5.34
N ILE A 188 0.08 4.31 -4.85
CA ILE A 188 0.53 5.69 -4.65
C ILE A 188 0.38 6.06 -3.17
N VAL A 189 1.43 6.66 -2.60
CA VAL A 189 1.40 7.25 -1.26
C VAL A 189 1.27 8.76 -1.36
N TYR A 190 0.41 9.32 -0.55
CA TYR A 190 0.08 10.74 -0.51
C TYR A 190 0.42 11.33 0.85
N GLY A 191 0.87 12.59 0.85
CA GLY A 191 0.84 13.40 2.05
C GLY A 191 -0.60 13.68 2.50
N SER A 192 -0.76 14.03 3.75
CA SER A 192 -2.07 14.25 4.38
C SER A 192 -2.06 15.44 5.32
N PRO A 193 -3.21 15.98 5.70
CA PRO A 193 -3.31 17.00 6.74
C PRO A 193 -3.06 16.47 8.16
N TRP A 194 -2.90 15.16 8.33
CA TRP A 194 -2.69 14.49 9.62
C TRP A 194 -1.20 14.11 9.74
N SER A 195 -0.46 14.91 10.49
CA SER A 195 0.96 14.72 10.77
C SER A 195 1.19 14.67 12.29
N GLY A 196 2.17 13.89 12.71
CA GLY A 196 2.52 13.70 14.11
C GLY A 196 3.36 14.83 14.70
N LYS A 197 4.42 14.44 15.42
CA LYS A 197 5.31 15.38 16.13
C LYS A 197 6.06 16.34 15.19
N THR A 198 6.26 15.94 13.94
CA THR A 198 6.89 16.79 12.90
C THR A 198 5.81 17.30 11.95
N PRO A 199 5.39 18.59 12.05
CA PRO A 199 4.40 19.14 11.14
C PRO A 199 4.85 19.03 9.68
N CYS A 200 4.10 18.25 8.88
CA CYS A 200 4.41 18.06 7.47
C CYS A 200 3.09 17.90 6.69
N TYR A 201 2.57 19.02 6.19
CA TYR A 201 1.26 19.08 5.52
C TYR A 201 1.47 19.34 4.02
N ARG A 202 1.90 18.31 3.29
CA ARG A 202 2.24 18.40 1.87
C ARG A 202 1.19 17.71 1.01
N ASN A 203 0.55 18.45 0.12
CA ASN A 203 -0.38 17.87 -0.87
C ASN A 203 0.39 17.41 -2.12
N VAL A 204 1.23 16.41 -1.94
CA VAL A 204 2.03 15.77 -3.00
C VAL A 204 1.93 14.26 -2.87
N SER A 205 2.24 13.55 -3.95
CA SER A 205 2.15 12.09 -3.99
C SER A 205 3.32 11.47 -4.77
N TYR A 206 3.62 10.24 -4.43
CA TYR A 206 4.67 9.45 -5.10
C TYR A 206 4.24 8.00 -5.27
N PRO A 207 4.68 7.30 -6.32
CA PRO A 207 4.59 5.85 -6.36
C PRO A 207 5.25 5.26 -5.11
N LEU A 208 4.57 4.31 -4.46
CA LEU A 208 5.12 3.66 -3.27
C LEU A 208 6.22 2.68 -3.67
N GLY A 209 7.46 2.99 -3.29
CA GLY A 209 8.65 2.22 -3.64
C GLY A 209 8.83 0.99 -2.76
N ALA A 210 8.66 1.16 -1.45
CA ALA A 210 8.81 0.09 -0.48
C ALA A 210 8.09 0.38 0.84
N ILE A 211 7.81 -0.69 1.58
CA ILE A 211 7.33 -0.65 2.97
C ILE A 211 8.36 -1.37 3.85
N VAL A 212 8.78 -0.73 4.94
CA VAL A 212 9.75 -1.28 5.89
C VAL A 212 9.13 -1.31 7.28
N VAL A 213 8.98 -2.51 7.82
CA VAL A 213 8.52 -2.72 9.21
C VAL A 213 9.72 -2.62 10.13
N LEU A 214 9.67 -1.73 11.12
CA LEU A 214 10.75 -1.48 12.06
C LEU A 214 10.54 -2.26 13.35
N SER A 215 11.63 -2.76 13.91
CA SER A 215 11.73 -3.20 15.30
C SER A 215 13.08 -2.81 15.91
N GLN A 216 13.09 -2.51 17.21
CA GLN A 216 14.31 -2.17 17.92
C GLN A 216 15.14 -3.43 18.18
N ALA A 217 16.45 -3.36 17.91
CA ALA A 217 17.39 -4.44 18.14
C ALA A 217 18.79 -3.85 18.48
N PRO A 218 19.66 -4.59 19.14
CA PRO A 218 21.04 -4.15 19.43
C PRO A 218 21.99 -4.30 18.22
N TYR A 219 21.45 -4.53 17.03
CA TYR A 219 22.17 -4.70 15.76
C TYR A 219 21.30 -4.18 14.62
N ASN A 220 21.86 -4.08 13.42
CA ASN A 220 21.14 -3.76 12.20
C ASN A 220 21.04 -4.98 11.29
N LYS A 221 19.83 -5.43 10.99
CA LYS A 221 19.56 -6.54 10.08
C LYS A 221 18.27 -6.29 9.33
N ILE A 222 18.29 -6.46 8.02
CA ILE A 222 17.11 -6.33 7.17
C ILE A 222 16.83 -7.65 6.45
N GLN A 223 15.56 -7.98 6.31
CA GLN A 223 15.12 -9.17 5.58
C GLN A 223 13.83 -8.91 4.81
N ARG A 224 13.67 -9.56 3.66
CA ARG A 224 12.47 -9.45 2.84
C ARG A 224 11.27 -10.10 3.52
N LEU A 225 10.14 -9.42 3.51
CA LEU A 225 8.85 -9.97 3.90
C LEU A 225 8.03 -10.38 2.66
N SER A 226 7.29 -11.48 2.75
CA SER A 226 6.41 -11.94 1.68
C SER A 226 5.23 -12.75 2.24
N GLY A 227 4.20 -12.93 1.40
CA GLY A 227 3.03 -13.74 1.75
C GLY A 227 2.33 -13.27 3.01
N ILE A 228 2.06 -14.20 3.92
CA ILE A 228 1.30 -13.95 5.15
C ILE A 228 2.04 -12.98 6.10
N GLN A 229 3.36 -12.99 6.14
CA GLN A 229 4.14 -12.10 7.00
C GLN A 229 3.98 -10.63 6.56
N ALA A 230 4.04 -10.37 5.25
CA ALA A 230 3.79 -9.05 4.69
C ALA A 230 2.36 -8.58 5.01
N TYR A 231 1.36 -9.44 4.78
CA TYR A 231 -0.03 -9.12 5.06
C TYR A 231 -0.28 -8.76 6.53
N VAL A 232 0.16 -9.60 7.47
CA VAL A 232 -0.04 -9.38 8.91
C VAL A 232 0.59 -8.06 9.38
N SER A 233 1.76 -7.70 8.83
CA SER A 233 2.44 -6.45 9.17
C SER A 233 1.66 -5.21 8.73
N LEU A 234 0.90 -5.28 7.64
CA LEU A 234 0.04 -4.18 7.18
C LEU A 234 -1.17 -3.99 8.09
N VAL A 235 -1.83 -5.09 8.47
CA VAL A 235 -3.06 -5.09 9.28
C VAL A 235 -2.89 -4.28 10.57
N ALA A 236 -1.73 -4.39 11.23
CA ALA A 236 -1.43 -3.71 12.48
C ALA A 236 -1.23 -2.18 12.34
N SER A 237 -0.97 -1.69 11.11
CA SER A 237 -0.62 -0.29 10.85
C SER A 237 -1.69 0.47 10.07
N ILE A 238 -2.80 -0.16 9.71
CA ILE A 238 -3.89 0.45 8.93
C ILE A 238 -5.08 0.74 9.85
N SER A 239 -5.53 2.00 9.83
CA SER A 239 -6.68 2.47 10.59
C SER A 239 -8.00 2.00 9.95
N GLY A 240 -8.93 1.50 10.77
CA GLY A 240 -10.26 1.15 10.29
C GLY A 240 -11.08 0.29 11.26
N LYS A 241 -12.38 0.29 11.05
CA LYS A 241 -13.36 -0.43 11.87
C LYS A 241 -13.53 -1.86 11.33
N ARG A 242 -12.68 -2.80 11.77
CA ARG A 242 -12.61 -4.16 11.23
C ARG A 242 -13.80 -5.08 11.57
N TRP A 243 -14.67 -4.68 12.51
CA TRP A 243 -15.92 -5.37 12.82
C TRP A 243 -17.13 -4.84 12.05
N ASP A 244 -16.92 -3.85 11.15
CA ASP A 244 -17.90 -3.37 10.19
C ASP A 244 -17.60 -4.02 8.84
N ALA A 245 -18.49 -4.93 8.39
CA ALA A 245 -18.19 -5.81 7.27
C ALA A 245 -17.82 -5.08 5.96
N PRO A 246 -18.55 -4.05 5.49
CA PRO A 246 -18.16 -3.30 4.28
C PRO A 246 -16.78 -2.64 4.38
N ILE A 247 -16.42 -2.15 5.56
CA ILE A 247 -15.11 -1.54 5.81
C ILE A 247 -14.03 -2.62 5.83
N ALA A 248 -14.26 -3.71 6.57
CA ALA A 248 -13.34 -4.83 6.67
C ALA A 248 -13.01 -5.44 5.30
N ASP A 249 -14.00 -5.63 4.43
CA ASP A 249 -13.83 -6.14 3.07
C ASP A 249 -12.96 -5.21 2.22
N GLY A 250 -13.20 -3.90 2.29
CA GLY A 250 -12.40 -2.89 1.59
C GLY A 250 -10.95 -2.84 2.06
N LEU A 251 -10.72 -2.87 3.37
CA LEU A 251 -9.39 -2.94 3.96
C LEU A 251 -8.66 -4.22 3.55
N HIS A 252 -9.30 -5.38 3.71
CA HIS A 252 -8.74 -6.68 3.36
C HIS A 252 -8.31 -6.74 1.88
N TRP A 253 -9.18 -6.25 0.98
CA TRP A 253 -8.85 -6.19 -0.44
C TRP A 253 -7.58 -5.34 -0.68
N THR A 254 -7.52 -4.14 -0.09
CA THR A 254 -6.39 -3.22 -0.26
C THR A 254 -5.10 -3.78 0.35
N GLU A 255 -5.17 -4.36 1.54
CA GLU A 255 -4.05 -5.03 2.22
C GLU A 255 -3.46 -6.18 1.40
N ASN A 256 -4.31 -7.02 0.81
CA ASN A 256 -3.87 -8.09 -0.08
C ASN A 256 -3.14 -7.54 -1.32
N GLN A 257 -3.66 -6.47 -1.92
CA GLN A 257 -3.00 -5.83 -3.06
C GLN A 257 -1.64 -5.25 -2.67
N LEU A 258 -1.54 -4.60 -1.51
CA LEU A 258 -0.29 -4.05 -0.99
C LEU A 258 0.73 -5.16 -0.70
N ALA A 259 0.35 -6.20 0.02
CA ALA A 259 1.22 -7.33 0.36
C ALA A 259 1.76 -8.07 -0.88
N THR A 260 1.00 -8.04 -1.98
CA THR A 260 1.37 -8.71 -3.24
C THR A 260 2.22 -7.83 -4.15
N ASN A 261 1.93 -6.53 -4.21
CA ASN A 261 2.46 -5.65 -5.26
C ASN A 261 3.55 -4.69 -4.76
N VAL A 262 3.65 -4.43 -3.44
CA VAL A 262 4.66 -3.54 -2.88
C VAL A 262 5.77 -4.37 -2.24
N PRO A 263 7.04 -4.09 -2.54
CA PRO A 263 8.16 -4.70 -1.84
C PRO A 263 8.14 -4.36 -0.35
N MET A 264 8.23 -5.39 0.51
CA MET A 264 8.22 -5.21 1.96
C MET A 264 9.44 -5.82 2.63
N TRP A 265 9.93 -5.16 3.67
CA TRP A 265 11.07 -5.61 4.48
C TRP A 265 10.77 -5.49 5.97
N HIS A 266 11.45 -6.28 6.76
CA HIS A 266 11.57 -6.12 8.21
C HIS A 266 12.99 -5.68 8.54
N LEU A 267 13.12 -4.55 9.21
CA LEU A 267 14.37 -3.98 9.67
C LEU A 267 14.41 -4.01 11.20
N GLU A 268 15.26 -4.88 11.72
CA GLU A 268 15.69 -4.89 13.12
C GLU A 268 16.86 -3.92 13.25
N CYS A 269 16.74 -2.84 14.03
CA CYS A 269 17.78 -1.81 13.98
C CYS A 269 18.03 -1.04 15.27
N LEU A 270 19.23 -0.47 15.32
CA LEU A 270 19.63 0.63 16.17
C LEU A 270 19.17 1.96 15.53
N PRO A 271 18.96 3.03 16.34
CA PRO A 271 18.68 4.37 15.81
C PRO A 271 19.98 5.09 15.38
N ASN A 272 20.63 4.60 14.31
CA ASN A 272 21.90 5.13 13.82
C ASN A 272 21.96 5.25 12.29
N ALA A 273 23.00 5.92 11.79
CA ALA A 273 23.21 6.14 10.36
C ALA A 273 23.30 4.83 9.55
N ASP A 274 23.95 3.81 10.12
CA ASP A 274 24.16 2.52 9.45
C ASP A 274 22.82 1.82 9.18
N ALA A 275 21.83 1.97 10.08
CA ALA A 275 20.48 1.46 9.86
C ALA A 275 19.80 2.12 8.65
N ALA A 276 19.94 3.45 8.51
CA ALA A 276 19.36 4.16 7.37
C ALA A 276 20.06 3.78 6.05
N GLN A 277 21.38 3.65 6.07
CA GLN A 277 22.17 3.26 4.89
C GLN A 277 21.88 1.81 4.48
N LEU A 278 21.81 0.88 5.44
CA LEU A 278 21.42 -0.51 5.19
C LEU A 278 20.02 -0.59 4.60
N CYS A 279 19.06 0.10 5.23
CA CYS A 279 17.69 0.16 4.73
C CYS A 279 17.64 0.69 3.29
N HIS A 280 18.27 1.84 3.04
CA HIS A 280 18.30 2.46 1.71
C HIS A 280 18.91 1.53 0.66
N SER A 281 20.05 0.89 0.93
CA SER A 281 20.70 -0.01 -0.01
C SER A 281 19.81 -1.20 -0.39
N GLU A 282 19.12 -1.79 0.59
CA GLU A 282 18.27 -2.97 0.35
C GLU A 282 16.95 -2.64 -0.37
N VAL A 283 16.28 -1.54 0.03
CA VAL A 283 15.01 -1.16 -0.62
C VAL A 283 15.22 -0.64 -2.04
N LYS A 284 16.39 -0.07 -2.33
CA LYS A 284 16.78 0.37 -3.66
C LYS A 284 17.13 -0.82 -4.57
N ASN A 285 17.98 -1.74 -4.09
CA ASN A 285 18.47 -2.89 -4.87
C ASN A 285 17.33 -3.80 -5.38
N GLY A 286 16.21 -3.90 -4.67
CA GLY A 286 15.08 -4.72 -5.08
C GLY A 286 14.44 -4.33 -6.42
N LYS A 287 14.68 -3.12 -6.94
CA LYS A 287 14.17 -2.63 -8.22
C LYS A 287 15.29 -2.38 -9.25
N ASP A 288 16.43 -1.93 -8.78
CA ASP A 288 17.61 -1.68 -9.64
C ASP A 288 18.08 -2.97 -10.33
N VAL A 289 17.90 -4.15 -9.69
CA VAL A 289 18.26 -5.45 -10.28
C VAL A 289 17.44 -5.73 -11.55
N ILE A 290 16.13 -5.43 -11.57
CA ILE A 290 15.30 -5.66 -12.76
C ILE A 290 15.62 -4.61 -13.83
N GLU A 291 15.76 -3.36 -13.47
CA GLU A 291 16.09 -2.27 -14.41
C GLU A 291 17.50 -2.46 -14.99
N GLU A 292 18.47 -2.88 -14.16
CA GLU A 292 19.80 -3.22 -14.60
C GLU A 292 19.79 -4.48 -15.48
N ALA A 293 19.03 -5.51 -15.14
CA ALA A 293 18.85 -6.68 -15.97
C ALA A 293 18.27 -6.30 -17.35
N ILE A 294 17.28 -5.42 -17.41
CA ILE A 294 16.71 -4.91 -18.66
C ILE A 294 17.76 -4.16 -19.47
N ARG A 295 18.54 -3.27 -18.84
CA ARG A 295 19.62 -2.52 -19.51
C ARG A 295 20.65 -3.45 -20.14
N LEU A 296 21.12 -4.46 -19.37
CA LEU A 296 22.08 -5.43 -19.86
C LEU A 296 21.53 -6.28 -21.02
N VAL A 297 20.25 -6.66 -20.93
CA VAL A 297 19.55 -7.38 -22.01
C VAL A 297 19.42 -6.52 -23.27
N ASP A 298 19.12 -5.22 -23.13
CA ASP A 298 19.04 -4.28 -24.26
C ASP A 298 20.42 -4.12 -24.95
N GLU A 299 21.51 -4.21 -24.18
CA GLU A 299 22.91 -4.23 -24.68
C GLU A 299 23.29 -5.58 -25.31
N GLY A 300 22.38 -6.56 -25.33
CA GLY A 300 22.59 -7.88 -25.96
C GLY A 300 23.22 -8.92 -25.06
N MET A 301 23.30 -8.67 -23.76
CA MET A 301 23.83 -9.65 -22.80
C MET A 301 22.71 -10.55 -22.26
N SER A 302 23.03 -11.83 -22.03
CA SER A 302 22.14 -12.73 -21.30
C SER A 302 22.30 -12.50 -19.79
N VAL A 303 21.18 -12.37 -19.07
CA VAL A 303 21.17 -12.04 -17.64
C VAL A 303 20.45 -13.12 -16.86
N VAL A 304 21.04 -13.57 -15.76
CA VAL A 304 20.41 -14.49 -14.80
C VAL A 304 19.63 -13.66 -13.77
N LEU A 305 18.29 -13.81 -13.75
CA LEU A 305 17.42 -13.12 -12.82
C LEU A 305 16.74 -14.12 -11.86
N PRO A 306 16.91 -13.98 -10.54
CA PRO A 306 16.17 -14.78 -9.57
C PRO A 306 14.66 -14.52 -9.68
N VAL A 307 13.87 -15.58 -9.69
CA VAL A 307 12.40 -15.49 -9.75
C VAL A 307 11.82 -15.66 -8.34
N ASN A 308 10.96 -14.76 -7.96
CA ASN A 308 10.26 -14.80 -6.68
C ASN A 308 8.77 -15.13 -6.86
N GLY A 309 8.16 -15.79 -5.86
CA GLY A 309 6.73 -16.10 -5.84
C GLY A 309 6.39 -17.44 -6.50
N TYR A 310 5.10 -17.76 -6.53
CA TYR A 310 4.58 -19.07 -6.95
C TYR A 310 3.74 -19.00 -8.24
N SER A 311 3.74 -17.86 -8.92
CA SER A 311 2.88 -17.62 -10.08
C SER A 311 3.27 -18.46 -11.30
N MET A 312 4.49 -18.99 -11.36
CA MET A 312 4.99 -19.80 -12.48
C MET A 312 5.08 -21.30 -12.17
N LEU A 313 4.54 -21.74 -11.02
CA LEU A 313 4.43 -23.18 -10.73
C LEU A 313 3.55 -23.89 -11.76
N PRO A 314 3.87 -25.14 -12.11
CA PRO A 314 4.99 -25.98 -11.66
C PRO A 314 6.27 -25.85 -12.48
N PHE A 315 6.34 -24.95 -13.47
CA PHE A 315 7.43 -24.91 -14.45
C PHE A 315 8.65 -24.10 -13.97
N ILE A 316 8.44 -23.14 -13.07
CA ILE A 316 9.50 -22.37 -12.41
C ILE A 316 9.16 -22.26 -10.94
N ILE A 317 10.08 -22.66 -10.08
CA ILE A 317 9.90 -22.65 -8.62
C ILE A 317 10.52 -21.37 -8.06
N GLY A 318 9.69 -20.37 -7.80
CA GLY A 318 10.17 -19.10 -7.23
C GLY A 318 10.92 -19.30 -5.90
N SER A 319 11.87 -18.42 -5.65
CA SER A 319 12.80 -18.42 -4.50
C SER A 319 13.81 -19.59 -4.48
N LYS A 320 13.74 -20.51 -5.45
CA LYS A 320 14.71 -21.62 -5.63
C LYS A 320 15.39 -21.61 -6.99
N GLU A 321 14.75 -21.01 -7.97
CA GLU A 321 15.21 -21.02 -9.35
C GLU A 321 15.36 -19.61 -9.91
N SER A 322 16.23 -19.47 -10.91
CA SER A 322 16.45 -18.24 -11.65
C SER A 322 16.13 -18.47 -13.12
N VAL A 323 15.86 -17.41 -13.87
CA VAL A 323 15.68 -17.47 -15.33
C VAL A 323 16.82 -16.76 -16.05
N ILE A 324 17.21 -17.29 -17.21
CA ILE A 324 18.09 -16.58 -18.13
C ILE A 324 17.23 -15.76 -19.06
N LEU A 325 17.44 -14.46 -19.02
CA LEU A 325 16.76 -13.45 -19.81
C LEU A 325 17.61 -13.05 -21.01
N GLU A 326 16.99 -12.97 -22.16
CA GLU A 326 17.60 -12.53 -23.41
C GLU A 326 16.72 -11.51 -24.13
N LYS A 327 17.31 -10.77 -25.07
CA LYS A 327 16.62 -9.75 -25.85
C LYS A 327 15.45 -10.35 -26.64
N PRO A 328 14.23 -9.78 -26.54
CA PRO A 328 13.09 -10.27 -27.31
C PRO A 328 13.29 -9.95 -28.81
N VAL A 329 13.30 -10.99 -29.65
CA VAL A 329 13.37 -10.80 -31.10
C VAL A 329 11.98 -10.81 -31.73
N GLU A 330 11.20 -11.84 -31.49
CA GLU A 330 9.80 -11.97 -31.91
C GLU A 330 9.01 -12.76 -30.86
N PRO A 331 8.46 -12.09 -29.85
CA PRO A 331 7.69 -12.78 -28.80
C PRO A 331 6.49 -13.52 -29.39
N LYS A 332 6.27 -14.77 -28.98
CA LYS A 332 5.21 -15.67 -29.49
C LYS A 332 4.38 -16.22 -28.35
N VAL A 333 3.15 -16.60 -28.65
CA VAL A 333 2.28 -17.32 -27.68
C VAL A 333 3.00 -18.56 -27.17
N GLY A 334 3.08 -18.69 -25.87
CA GLY A 334 3.78 -19.74 -25.14
C GLY A 334 5.16 -19.34 -24.59
N ASP A 335 5.75 -18.23 -25.03
CA ASP A 335 7.00 -17.74 -24.47
C ASP A 335 6.76 -17.17 -23.05
N ILE A 336 7.79 -17.32 -22.21
CA ILE A 336 7.83 -16.70 -20.88
C ILE A 336 8.62 -15.40 -21.02
N VAL A 337 8.04 -14.30 -20.57
CA VAL A 337 8.61 -12.97 -20.78
C VAL A 337 8.68 -12.17 -19.48
N LEU A 338 9.72 -11.34 -19.36
CA LEU A 338 9.74 -10.21 -18.41
C LEU A 338 9.04 -9.04 -19.09
N ALA A 339 7.90 -8.61 -18.53
CA ALA A 339 7.11 -7.52 -19.10
C ALA A 339 6.61 -6.58 -18.03
N TRP A 340 6.46 -5.29 -18.40
CA TRP A 340 5.77 -4.29 -17.61
C TRP A 340 4.27 -4.41 -17.87
N VAL A 341 3.50 -4.75 -16.84
CA VAL A 341 2.06 -5.05 -16.98
C VAL A 341 1.20 -4.08 -16.22
N ASP A 342 0.00 -3.82 -16.79
CA ASP A 342 -1.05 -2.97 -16.20
C ASP A 342 -0.52 -1.60 -15.72
N GLY A 343 0.54 -1.08 -16.35
CA GLY A 343 1.18 0.18 -16.01
C GLY A 343 1.81 0.25 -14.61
N SER A 344 2.01 -0.90 -13.93
CA SER A 344 2.29 -0.90 -12.50
C SER A 344 3.49 -1.73 -12.04
N ARG A 345 3.82 -2.85 -12.70
CA ARG A 345 4.84 -3.79 -12.23
C ARG A 345 5.48 -4.63 -13.31
N TYR A 346 6.69 -5.15 -13.04
CA TYR A 346 7.31 -6.20 -13.83
C TYR A 346 6.82 -7.58 -13.37
N VAL A 347 6.53 -8.46 -14.35
CA VAL A 347 6.22 -9.87 -14.13
C VAL A 347 7.03 -10.76 -15.06
N VAL A 348 7.31 -11.99 -14.60
CA VAL A 348 7.83 -13.06 -15.46
C VAL A 348 6.71 -14.05 -15.67
N HIS A 349 5.94 -13.88 -16.76
CA HIS A 349 4.74 -14.67 -17.03
C HIS A 349 4.72 -15.17 -18.47
N ARG A 350 3.80 -16.11 -18.75
CA ARG A 350 3.66 -16.71 -20.08
C ARG A 350 2.69 -15.92 -20.95
N ILE A 351 3.06 -15.69 -22.21
CA ILE A 351 2.18 -15.14 -23.22
C ILE A 351 1.11 -16.18 -23.57
N ILE A 352 -0.16 -15.84 -23.32
CA ILE A 352 -1.30 -16.71 -23.65
C ILE A 352 -2.06 -16.24 -24.88
N HIS A 353 -1.99 -14.95 -25.22
CA HIS A 353 -2.64 -14.38 -26.40
C HIS A 353 -1.89 -13.14 -26.88
N ILE A 354 -1.86 -12.96 -28.22
CA ILE A 354 -1.36 -11.75 -28.90
C ILE A 354 -2.41 -11.34 -29.93
N ASN A 355 -2.81 -10.07 -29.87
CA ASN A 355 -3.72 -9.46 -30.84
C ASN A 355 -3.19 -8.09 -31.28
N GLY A 356 -2.57 -8.04 -32.45
CA GLY A 356 -1.83 -6.86 -32.90
C GLY A 356 -0.68 -6.52 -31.93
N SER A 357 -0.69 -5.32 -31.37
CA SER A 357 0.28 -4.90 -30.34
C SER A 357 -0.07 -5.34 -28.93
N ASN A 358 -1.32 -5.77 -28.69
CA ASN A 358 -1.81 -6.11 -27.37
C ASN A 358 -1.43 -7.56 -26.98
N VAL A 359 -0.89 -7.73 -25.80
CA VAL A 359 -0.44 -9.01 -25.27
C VAL A 359 -1.15 -9.31 -23.94
N THR A 360 -1.64 -10.54 -23.83
CA THR A 360 -2.21 -11.06 -22.58
C THR A 360 -1.26 -12.09 -22.00
N LEU A 361 -0.90 -11.88 -20.73
CA LEU A 361 0.00 -12.74 -19.97
C LEU A 361 -0.77 -13.47 -18.87
N MET A 362 -0.23 -14.62 -18.46
CA MET A 362 -0.73 -15.36 -17.31
C MET A 362 0.39 -16.18 -16.66
N GLY A 363 0.46 -16.16 -15.35
CA GLY A 363 1.32 -17.08 -14.61
C GLY A 363 0.82 -18.51 -14.70
N ASP A 364 1.72 -19.46 -14.89
CA ASP A 364 1.38 -20.90 -15.01
C ASP A 364 0.69 -21.45 -13.75
N GLY A 365 0.97 -20.87 -12.58
CA GLY A 365 0.35 -21.19 -11.29
C GLY A 365 -0.93 -20.42 -10.98
N ASN A 366 -1.33 -19.44 -11.81
CA ASN A 366 -2.53 -18.67 -11.59
C ASN A 366 -3.78 -19.47 -12.02
N ILE A 367 -4.84 -19.39 -11.20
CA ILE A 367 -6.12 -20.05 -11.48
C ILE A 367 -7.03 -19.11 -12.28
N ILE A 368 -7.10 -17.86 -11.84
CA ILE A 368 -7.86 -16.76 -12.40
C ILE A 368 -6.94 -15.54 -12.40
N GLY A 369 -7.10 -14.70 -13.39
CA GLY A 369 -6.29 -13.49 -13.51
C GLY A 369 -5.32 -13.57 -14.66
N THR A 370 -5.40 -12.56 -15.50
CA THR A 370 -4.52 -12.28 -16.62
C THR A 370 -4.03 -10.86 -16.49
N GLU A 371 -2.82 -10.60 -16.93
CA GLU A 371 -2.25 -9.27 -17.03
C GLU A 371 -2.21 -8.84 -18.49
N HIS A 372 -2.22 -7.53 -18.71
CA HIS A 372 -2.22 -6.94 -20.05
C HIS A 372 -1.04 -5.99 -20.25
N CYS A 373 -0.45 -6.04 -21.43
CA CYS A 373 0.63 -5.15 -21.82
C CYS A 373 0.65 -5.00 -23.35
N THR A 374 1.58 -4.24 -23.88
CA THR A 374 1.86 -4.17 -25.31
C THR A 374 3.16 -4.92 -25.64
N LEU A 375 3.42 -5.18 -26.91
CA LEU A 375 4.69 -5.78 -27.35
C LEU A 375 5.90 -4.92 -26.93
N SER A 376 5.76 -3.60 -26.86
CA SER A 376 6.82 -2.68 -26.40
C SER A 376 7.10 -2.75 -24.89
N ASP A 377 6.15 -3.30 -24.12
CA ASP A 377 6.31 -3.50 -22.68
C ASP A 377 7.06 -4.78 -22.33
N ILE A 378 7.26 -5.68 -23.31
CA ILE A 378 8.09 -6.87 -23.15
C ILE A 378 9.56 -6.45 -23.17
N LYS A 379 10.26 -6.65 -22.06
CA LYS A 379 11.66 -6.23 -21.86
C LYS A 379 12.66 -7.35 -22.13
N ALA A 380 12.27 -8.60 -21.86
CA ALA A 380 13.13 -9.76 -22.11
C ALA A 380 12.30 -11.03 -22.31
N VAL A 381 12.88 -12.04 -22.93
CA VAL A 381 12.35 -13.40 -23.04
C VAL A 381 13.18 -14.33 -22.15
N ALA A 382 12.53 -15.15 -21.34
CA ALA A 382 13.18 -16.18 -20.56
C ALA A 382 13.41 -17.41 -21.44
N THR A 383 14.67 -17.73 -21.68
CA THR A 383 15.08 -18.85 -22.55
C THR A 383 15.36 -20.13 -21.76
N HIS A 384 15.92 -19.99 -20.56
CA HIS A 384 16.31 -21.10 -19.70
C HIS A 384 15.90 -20.84 -18.25
N VAL A 385 15.75 -21.92 -17.48
CA VAL A 385 15.65 -21.88 -16.02
C VAL A 385 16.92 -22.52 -15.43
N VAL A 386 17.44 -21.89 -14.39
CA VAL A 386 18.60 -22.37 -13.61
C VAL A 386 18.08 -22.85 -12.27
N SER A 387 18.23 -24.13 -11.98
CA SER A 387 17.83 -24.76 -10.72
C SER A 387 18.84 -24.46 -9.59
N ALA A 388 18.44 -24.70 -8.33
CA ALA A 388 19.30 -24.51 -7.16
C ALA A 388 20.62 -25.33 -7.19
N ASP A 389 20.66 -26.44 -7.94
CA ASP A 389 21.82 -27.28 -8.20
C ASP A 389 22.62 -26.85 -9.47
N GLU A 390 22.41 -25.62 -9.93
CA GLU A 390 23.05 -24.97 -11.09
C GLU A 390 22.79 -25.67 -12.44
N ARG A 391 21.81 -26.58 -12.50
CA ARG A 391 21.43 -27.19 -13.80
C ARG A 391 20.60 -26.23 -14.61
N ILE A 392 20.96 -26.10 -15.88
CA ILE A 392 20.28 -25.23 -16.86
C ILE A 392 19.32 -26.08 -17.68
N HIS A 393 18.06 -25.65 -17.71
CA HIS A 393 17.00 -26.31 -18.47
C HIS A 393 16.39 -25.34 -19.49
N ASP A 394 16.36 -25.74 -20.74
CA ASP A 394 15.74 -24.96 -21.82
C ASP A 394 14.21 -24.90 -21.66
N LEU A 395 13.68 -23.69 -21.52
CA LEU A 395 12.24 -23.42 -21.43
C LEU A 395 11.53 -23.60 -22.78
N ASN A 396 12.27 -23.50 -23.89
CA ASN A 396 11.74 -23.65 -25.25
C ASN A 396 11.74 -25.08 -25.77
N ASN A 397 12.17 -26.05 -24.97
CA ASN A 397 12.15 -27.48 -25.31
C ASN A 397 10.74 -27.92 -25.72
N ARG A 398 10.64 -28.71 -26.79
CA ARG A 398 9.37 -29.20 -27.36
C ARG A 398 8.47 -29.93 -26.33
N TRP A 399 9.07 -30.66 -25.41
CA TRP A 399 8.34 -31.35 -24.35
C TRP A 399 7.78 -30.41 -23.30
N ARG A 400 8.57 -29.42 -22.85
CA ARG A 400 8.09 -28.38 -21.92
C ARG A 400 6.97 -27.52 -22.53
N ARG A 401 7.10 -27.15 -23.80
CA ARG A 401 6.04 -26.43 -24.53
C ARG A 401 4.73 -27.25 -24.65
N ARG A 402 4.83 -28.57 -24.88
CA ARG A 402 3.67 -29.46 -24.88
C ARG A 402 3.04 -29.58 -23.49
N ALA A 403 3.87 -29.79 -22.46
CA ALA A 403 3.44 -29.85 -21.09
C ALA A 403 2.73 -28.55 -20.65
N ALA A 404 3.26 -27.39 -21.02
CA ALA A 404 2.63 -26.09 -20.73
C ALA A 404 1.26 -25.93 -21.42
N ARG A 405 1.13 -26.39 -22.68
CA ARG A 405 -0.19 -26.40 -23.36
C ARG A 405 -1.18 -27.33 -22.66
N LEU A 406 -0.78 -28.54 -22.30
CA LEU A 406 -1.61 -29.46 -21.54
C LEU A 406 -1.99 -28.86 -20.19
N TRP A 407 -1.05 -28.22 -19.50
CA TRP A 407 -1.28 -27.53 -18.23
C TRP A 407 -2.29 -26.38 -18.35
N PHE A 408 -2.27 -25.67 -19.47
CA PHE A 408 -3.26 -24.65 -19.74
C PHE A 408 -4.68 -25.24 -19.88
N TRP A 409 -4.83 -26.39 -20.53
CA TRP A 409 -6.11 -27.11 -20.64
C TRP A 409 -6.62 -27.65 -19.31
N LEU A 410 -5.71 -28.00 -18.38
CA LEU A 410 -6.05 -28.47 -17.04
C LEU A 410 -6.50 -27.35 -16.09
N ARG A 411 -6.68 -26.12 -16.58
CA ARG A 411 -7.07 -24.94 -15.79
C ARG A 411 -8.23 -25.18 -14.82
N PRO A 412 -9.34 -25.89 -15.18
CA PRO A 412 -10.46 -26.11 -14.28
C PRO A 412 -10.08 -26.92 -13.01
N ILE A 413 -9.11 -27.83 -13.11
CA ILE A 413 -8.69 -28.70 -12.01
C ILE A 413 -7.33 -28.29 -11.42
N ARG A 414 -6.68 -27.28 -11.98
CA ARG A 414 -5.34 -26.79 -11.60
C ARG A 414 -5.24 -26.49 -10.11
N ARG A 415 -6.29 -25.92 -9.50
CA ARG A 415 -6.31 -25.62 -8.06
C ARG A 415 -6.03 -26.83 -7.17
N TYR A 416 -6.56 -27.98 -7.53
CA TYR A 416 -6.36 -29.22 -6.76
C TYR A 416 -4.95 -29.77 -6.93
N ILE A 417 -4.45 -29.75 -8.17
CA ILE A 417 -3.08 -30.21 -8.49
C ILE A 417 -2.04 -29.33 -7.77
N LEU A 418 -2.20 -28.00 -7.81
CA LEU A 418 -1.30 -27.07 -7.10
C LEU A 418 -1.40 -27.20 -5.58
N ALA A 419 -2.58 -27.52 -5.04
CA ALA A 419 -2.74 -27.76 -3.60
C ALA A 419 -1.96 -29.00 -3.13
N ILE A 420 -1.91 -30.05 -3.96
CA ILE A 420 -1.10 -31.24 -3.70
C ILE A 420 0.39 -30.91 -3.84
N TYR A 421 0.79 -30.24 -4.93
CA TYR A 421 2.17 -29.88 -5.21
C TYR A 421 2.80 -28.98 -4.12
N ARG A 422 2.02 -28.11 -3.48
CA ARG A 422 2.46 -27.23 -2.38
C ARG A 422 2.63 -27.95 -1.04
N ARG A 423 2.13 -29.19 -0.92
CA ARG A 423 2.24 -30.02 0.29
C ARG A 423 3.39 -31.03 0.23
N LEU A 424 3.93 -31.26 -0.97
CA LEU A 424 5.13 -32.04 -1.24
C LEU A 424 6.37 -31.14 -1.20
#